data_ed56d9b3e8b89a7acec150d44f80c589
#
_entry.id   ed56d9b3e8b89a7acec150d44f80c589
#
_cell.length_a   1.000
_cell.length_b   1.000
_cell.length_c   1.000
_cell.angle_alpha   90.00
_cell.angle_beta   90.00
_cell.angle_gamma   90.00
#
_symmetry.space_group_name_H-M   'P 1'
#
loop_
_entity.id
_entity.type
_entity.pdbx_description
1 polymer ?
#
loop_
_entity_poly.entity_id
_entity_poly.type
_entity_poly.pdbx_seq_one_letter_code
_entity_poly.pdbx_strand_id
1 'polypeptide(L)'
;YVNSLMYDMDFASAPKDMEERDKLRAYLAENGPEKLHDILKSEDPSAAERIHPNNTKKVIRAIEAARSGNPIPSFEKSFKRTQDYEYLLIGLDRDRQELYDRINMRVDIMIDAGLENEIKQLMNLGLSSDNISMKGIGYKEMIAYFDGEYGRDEAIELVKRNSRRYAKRQLTWFRRYDDIHWFDLTAGAVGEYDRMKELIRAFLVGEH
;
A
#
# COMPACT_ATOMS: atom_id res chain seq x y z
N TYR A 1 -5.52 5.58 1.65
CA TYR A 1 -6.95 5.93 1.61
C TYR A 1 -7.55 6.03 3.02
N VAL A 2 -7.43 5.01 3.90
CA VAL A 2 -8.04 5.07 5.26
C VAL A 2 -7.57 6.32 6.00
N ASN A 3 -6.25 6.59 6.03
CA ASN A 3 -5.72 7.81 6.68
C ASN A 3 -6.31 9.11 6.11
N SER A 4 -6.51 9.20 4.79
CA SER A 4 -7.06 10.39 4.16
C SER A 4 -8.56 10.60 4.43
N LEU A 5 -9.22 9.59 4.98
CA LEU A 5 -10.58 9.71 5.49
C LEU A 5 -10.60 10.06 6.98
N MET A 6 -9.70 9.48 7.77
CA MET A 6 -9.70 9.64 9.23
C MET A 6 -9.03 10.92 9.72
N TYR A 7 -8.10 11.46 8.94
CA TYR A 7 -7.27 12.58 9.36
C TYR A 7 -7.31 13.72 8.36
N ASP A 8 -7.28 14.93 8.88
CA ASP A 8 -7.09 16.13 8.07
C ASP A 8 -5.65 16.11 7.55
N MET A 9 -5.50 15.64 6.32
CA MET A 9 -4.21 15.57 5.66
C MET A 9 -4.02 16.81 4.80
N ASP A 10 -3.01 17.60 5.14
CA ASP A 10 -2.56 18.65 4.23
C ASP A 10 -1.85 18.00 3.03
N PHE A 11 -2.57 17.93 1.91
CA PHE A 11 -2.04 17.51 0.63
C PHE A 11 -1.35 18.63 -0.13
N ALA A 12 -1.08 19.77 0.51
CA ALA A 12 -0.29 20.83 -0.11
C ALA A 12 1.07 20.28 -0.54
N SER A 13 1.07 19.67 -1.69
CA SER A 13 2.27 19.20 -2.34
C SER A 13 2.99 20.41 -2.89
N ALA A 14 4.22 20.63 -2.45
CA ALA A 14 5.14 21.48 -3.18
C ALA A 14 5.10 21.12 -4.68
N PRO A 15 5.13 22.09 -5.59
CA PRO A 15 5.15 21.82 -7.02
C PRO A 15 6.26 20.80 -7.29
N LYS A 16 5.94 19.77 -8.06
CA LYS A 16 6.91 18.73 -8.43
C LYS A 16 7.95 19.37 -9.35
N ASP A 17 9.08 19.71 -8.82
CA ASP A 17 10.24 20.08 -9.63
C ASP A 17 10.84 18.81 -10.24
N MET A 18 10.48 18.54 -11.49
CA MET A 18 10.93 17.35 -12.21
C MET A 18 12.44 17.42 -12.48
N GLU A 19 12.98 18.61 -12.72
CA GLU A 19 14.41 18.80 -12.97
C GLU A 19 15.24 18.47 -11.73
N GLU A 20 14.83 18.96 -10.58
CA GLU A 20 15.46 18.67 -9.30
C GLU A 20 15.39 17.18 -8.96
N ARG A 21 14.25 16.55 -9.21
CA ARG A 21 14.06 15.11 -9.02
C ARG A 21 15.00 14.28 -9.89
N ASP A 22 15.19 14.67 -11.13
CA ASP A 22 16.06 13.95 -12.05
C ASP A 22 17.54 14.13 -11.69
N LYS A 23 17.93 15.30 -11.17
CA LYS A 23 19.27 15.52 -10.58
C LYS A 23 19.52 14.60 -9.38
N LEU A 24 18.54 14.47 -8.47
CA LEU A 24 18.66 13.57 -7.31
C LEU A 24 18.70 12.09 -7.72
N ARG A 25 17.99 11.70 -8.77
CA ARG A 25 18.06 10.34 -9.33
C ARG A 25 19.41 10.05 -9.97
N ALA A 26 19.95 10.99 -10.73
CA ALA A 26 21.30 10.89 -11.30
C ALA A 26 22.35 10.76 -10.19
N TYR A 27 22.26 11.60 -9.17
CA TYR A 27 23.14 11.54 -8.00
C TYR A 27 23.07 10.19 -7.28
N LEU A 28 21.84 9.64 -7.10
CA LEU A 28 21.65 8.31 -6.52
C LEU A 28 22.32 7.22 -7.36
N ALA A 29 22.21 7.30 -8.68
CA ALA A 29 22.80 6.30 -9.59
C ALA A 29 24.33 6.28 -9.52
N GLU A 30 24.95 7.45 -9.34
CA GLU A 30 26.42 7.59 -9.27
C GLU A 30 26.99 7.30 -7.88
N ASN A 31 26.30 7.73 -6.83
CA ASN A 31 26.85 7.77 -5.48
C ASN A 31 26.23 6.78 -4.50
N GLY A 32 25.12 6.16 -4.89
CA GLY A 32 24.41 5.19 -4.06
C GLY A 32 23.50 5.80 -2.98
N PRO A 33 22.70 4.93 -2.31
CA PRO A 33 21.66 5.37 -1.39
C PRO A 33 22.19 6.05 -0.12
N GLU A 34 23.33 5.64 0.39
CA GLU A 34 23.92 6.20 1.61
C GLU A 34 24.30 7.67 1.41
N LYS A 35 24.97 8.00 0.29
CA LYS A 35 25.35 9.37 -0.04
C LYS A 35 24.14 10.27 -0.28
N LEU A 36 23.09 9.74 -0.90
CA LEU A 36 21.83 10.48 -1.04
C LEU A 36 21.19 10.75 0.33
N HIS A 37 21.28 9.81 1.25
CA HIS A 37 20.77 9.96 2.61
C HIS A 37 21.59 10.95 3.44
N ASP A 38 22.88 11.07 3.21
CA ASP A 38 23.72 12.11 3.83
C ASP A 38 23.24 13.51 3.44
N ILE A 39 22.78 13.72 2.20
CA ILE A 39 22.15 14.99 1.79
C ILE A 39 20.88 15.23 2.63
N LEU A 40 19.99 14.23 2.74
CA LEU A 40 18.80 14.36 3.57
C LEU A 40 19.14 14.69 5.02
N LYS A 41 20.18 14.04 5.56
CA LYS A 41 20.63 14.27 6.94
C LYS A 41 21.12 15.70 7.17
N SER A 42 21.70 16.34 6.16
CA SER A 42 22.15 17.73 6.25
C SER A 42 21.00 18.74 6.10
N GLU A 43 19.97 18.42 5.31
CA GLU A 43 18.86 19.32 4.99
C GLU A 43 17.65 19.14 5.92
N ASP A 44 17.32 17.91 6.29
CA ASP A 44 16.27 17.55 7.25
C ASP A 44 16.71 16.38 8.13
N PRO A 45 17.49 16.63 9.22
CA PRO A 45 17.94 15.58 10.13
C PRO A 45 16.78 14.75 10.71
N SER A 46 15.66 15.40 11.00
CA SER A 46 14.48 14.73 11.56
C SER A 46 13.84 13.73 10.59
N ALA A 47 13.79 14.03 9.31
CA ALA A 47 13.36 13.09 8.30
C ALA A 47 14.38 11.95 8.10
N ALA A 48 15.68 12.26 8.17
CA ALA A 48 16.75 11.27 8.01
C ALA A 48 16.73 10.20 9.11
N GLU A 49 16.41 10.54 10.34
CA GLU A 49 16.25 9.57 11.43
C GLU A 49 15.11 8.56 11.19
N ARG A 50 14.08 8.95 10.43
CA ARG A 50 12.87 8.17 10.21
C ARG A 50 12.87 7.40 8.89
N ILE A 51 13.67 7.83 7.93
CA ILE A 51 13.66 7.29 6.57
C ILE A 51 14.95 6.48 6.36
N HIS A 52 14.81 5.17 6.16
CA HIS A 52 15.96 4.31 5.89
C HIS A 52 16.60 4.66 4.53
N PRO A 53 17.94 4.68 4.40
CA PRO A 53 18.65 5.02 3.16
C PRO A 53 18.18 4.25 1.93
N ASN A 54 17.88 2.96 2.07
CA ASN A 54 17.40 2.12 0.99
C ASN A 54 15.98 2.50 0.50
N ASN A 55 15.27 3.37 1.21
CA ASN A 55 13.98 3.89 0.75
C ASN A 55 14.18 5.15 -0.11
N THR A 56 14.96 5.00 -1.16
CA THR A 56 15.45 6.10 -2.01
C THR A 56 14.34 7.01 -2.53
N LYS A 57 13.15 6.46 -2.83
CA LYS A 57 11.99 7.27 -3.27
C LYS A 57 11.51 8.22 -2.17
N LYS A 58 11.50 7.76 -0.91
CA LYS A 58 11.14 8.63 0.23
C LYS A 58 12.24 9.62 0.56
N VAL A 59 13.49 9.19 0.45
CA VAL A 59 14.66 10.08 0.63
C VAL A 59 14.60 11.25 -0.35
N ILE A 60 14.43 10.97 -1.66
CA ILE A 60 14.30 12.02 -2.68
C ILE A 60 13.14 12.96 -2.34
N ARG A 61 11.96 12.42 -2.03
CA ARG A 61 10.80 13.25 -1.69
C ARG A 61 11.01 14.11 -0.45
N ALA A 62 11.75 13.61 0.53
CA ALA A 62 12.06 14.37 1.75
C ALA A 62 13.04 15.52 1.46
N ILE A 63 14.05 15.29 0.61
CA ILE A 63 14.96 16.34 0.16
C ILE A 63 14.20 17.43 -0.61
N GLU A 64 13.35 17.05 -1.58
CA GLU A 64 12.52 17.99 -2.34
C GLU A 64 11.64 18.84 -1.40
N ALA A 65 11.02 18.21 -0.40
CA ALA A 65 10.17 18.88 0.58
C ALA A 65 10.97 19.85 1.47
N ALA A 66 12.15 19.45 1.93
CA ALA A 66 13.03 20.31 2.72
C ALA A 66 13.47 21.54 1.92
N ARG A 67 13.91 21.36 0.67
CA ARG A 67 14.33 22.45 -0.23
C ARG A 67 13.20 23.41 -0.59
N SER A 68 11.98 22.92 -0.68
CA SER A 68 10.78 23.77 -0.91
C SER A 68 10.29 24.50 0.34
N GLY A 69 10.96 24.36 1.48
CA GLY A 69 10.56 24.97 2.76
C GLY A 69 9.37 24.30 3.45
N ASN A 70 8.92 23.15 2.96
CA ASN A 70 7.81 22.37 3.51
C ASN A 70 8.27 20.97 3.91
N PRO A 71 9.13 20.83 4.94
CA PRO A 71 9.64 19.53 5.36
C PRO A 71 8.51 18.56 5.72
N ILE A 72 8.68 17.29 5.38
CA ILE A 72 7.68 16.26 5.66
C ILE A 72 7.51 16.11 7.18
N PRO A 73 6.35 16.44 7.74
CA PRO A 73 6.14 16.36 9.17
C PRO A 73 6.24 14.90 9.67
N SER A 74 6.54 14.72 10.97
CA SER A 74 6.51 13.39 11.57
C SER A 74 5.09 12.82 11.53
N PHE A 75 4.97 11.50 11.53
CA PHE A 75 3.66 10.81 11.52
C PHE A 75 2.73 11.35 12.61
N GLU A 76 3.24 11.53 13.82
CA GLU A 76 2.47 12.03 14.97
C GLU A 76 1.97 13.47 14.80
N LYS A 77 2.72 14.32 14.09
CA LYS A 77 2.34 15.72 13.86
C LYS A 77 1.42 15.91 12.64
N SER A 78 1.36 14.90 11.76
CA SER A 78 0.63 14.98 10.48
C SER A 78 -0.82 14.55 10.58
N PHE A 79 -1.22 13.92 11.69
CA PHE A 79 -2.52 13.27 11.81
C PHE A 79 -3.36 13.91 12.90
N LYS A 80 -4.00 15.04 12.55
CA LYS A 80 -5.12 15.56 13.32
C LYS A 80 -6.36 14.80 12.84
N ARG A 81 -7.07 14.13 13.77
CA ARG A 81 -8.35 13.48 13.43
C ARG A 81 -9.30 14.50 12.81
N THR A 82 -9.96 14.10 11.73
CA THR A 82 -10.98 14.95 11.12
C THR A 82 -12.12 15.19 12.10
N GLN A 83 -12.68 16.40 12.04
CA GLN A 83 -13.87 16.80 12.80
C GLN A 83 -15.08 16.96 11.88
N ASP A 84 -14.94 16.69 10.59
CA ASP A 84 -16.00 16.91 9.61
C ASP A 84 -17.09 15.85 9.70
N TYR A 85 -16.75 14.66 10.26
CA TYR A 85 -17.67 13.54 10.45
C TYR A 85 -17.13 12.55 11.50
N GLU A 86 -18.05 11.79 12.05
CA GLU A 86 -17.72 10.63 12.88
C GLU A 86 -17.53 9.40 12.00
N TYR A 87 -16.71 8.47 12.46
CA TYR A 87 -16.47 7.23 11.73
C TYR A 87 -16.34 6.03 12.67
N LEU A 88 -16.72 4.88 12.17
CA LEU A 88 -16.54 3.58 12.81
C LEU A 88 -15.60 2.72 11.98
N LEU A 89 -14.49 2.29 12.56
CA LEU A 89 -13.56 1.39 11.90
C LEU A 89 -13.86 -0.05 12.25
N ILE A 90 -14.20 -0.84 11.24
CA ILE A 90 -14.42 -2.28 11.36
C ILE A 90 -13.29 -2.99 10.63
N GLY A 91 -12.54 -3.82 11.37
CA GLY A 91 -11.53 -4.70 10.85
C GLY A 91 -12.03 -6.13 10.77
N LEU A 92 -11.80 -6.79 9.64
CA LEU A 92 -12.11 -8.20 9.48
C LEU A 92 -10.80 -8.98 9.52
N ASP A 93 -10.70 -9.92 10.45
CA ASP A 93 -9.56 -10.82 10.55
C ASP A 93 -10.01 -12.28 10.34
N ARG A 94 -9.06 -13.16 10.17
CA ARG A 94 -9.29 -14.59 9.99
C ARG A 94 -8.02 -15.35 10.39
N ASP A 95 -8.16 -16.60 10.78
CA ASP A 95 -7.02 -17.49 10.94
C ASP A 95 -6.09 -17.38 9.74
N ARG A 96 -4.80 -17.33 10.02
CA ARG A 96 -3.79 -17.07 8.99
C ARG A 96 -3.77 -18.11 7.88
N GLN A 97 -3.92 -19.39 8.25
CA GLN A 97 -3.89 -20.48 7.27
C GLN A 97 -5.16 -20.44 6.41
N GLU A 98 -6.31 -20.27 7.04
CA GLU A 98 -7.58 -20.13 6.31
C GLU A 98 -7.56 -18.93 5.36
N LEU A 99 -7.01 -17.79 5.78
CA LEU A 99 -6.83 -16.62 4.90
C LEU A 99 -5.95 -16.94 3.69
N TYR A 100 -4.84 -17.65 3.91
CA TYR A 100 -3.93 -18.03 2.84
C TYR A 100 -4.54 -19.02 1.85
N ASP A 101 -5.31 -19.98 2.33
CA ASP A 101 -6.02 -20.95 1.49
C ASP A 101 -7.08 -20.24 0.62
N ARG A 102 -7.81 -19.32 1.19
CA ARG A 102 -8.77 -18.48 0.45
C ARG A 102 -8.10 -17.58 -0.60
N ILE A 103 -6.95 -17.00 -0.27
CA ILE A 103 -6.16 -16.21 -1.23
C ILE A 103 -5.72 -17.12 -2.40
N ASN A 104 -5.20 -18.30 -2.11
CA ASN A 104 -4.75 -19.23 -3.14
C ASN A 104 -5.92 -19.64 -4.04
N MET A 105 -7.03 -20.06 -3.45
CA MET A 105 -8.25 -20.43 -4.18
C MET A 105 -8.77 -19.27 -5.05
N ARG A 106 -8.75 -18.03 -4.54
CA ARG A 106 -9.16 -16.86 -5.31
C ARG A 106 -8.28 -16.66 -6.54
N VAL A 107 -6.96 -16.87 -6.41
CA VAL A 107 -6.05 -16.77 -7.57
C VAL A 107 -6.41 -17.82 -8.61
N ASP A 108 -6.64 -19.08 -8.22
CA ASP A 108 -7.03 -20.14 -9.14
C ASP A 108 -8.34 -19.77 -9.87
N ILE A 109 -9.35 -19.29 -9.14
CA ILE A 109 -10.62 -18.82 -9.73
C ILE A 109 -10.36 -17.66 -10.73
N MET A 110 -9.49 -16.73 -10.43
CA MET A 110 -9.16 -15.61 -11.34
C MET A 110 -8.49 -16.11 -12.63
N ILE A 111 -7.61 -17.07 -12.54
CA ILE A 111 -6.96 -17.70 -13.71
C ILE A 111 -8.03 -18.41 -14.57
N ASP A 112 -8.89 -19.22 -13.95
CA ASP A 112 -9.96 -19.94 -14.64
C ASP A 112 -11.00 -18.99 -15.25
N ALA A 113 -11.25 -17.85 -14.62
CA ALA A 113 -12.11 -16.80 -15.14
C ALA A 113 -11.50 -15.97 -16.27
N GLY A 114 -10.24 -16.22 -16.65
CA GLY A 114 -9.62 -15.64 -17.84
C GLY A 114 -8.70 -14.45 -17.59
N LEU A 115 -8.12 -14.31 -16.40
CA LEU A 115 -7.15 -13.25 -16.07
C LEU A 115 -6.03 -13.14 -17.13
N GLU A 116 -5.53 -14.26 -17.64
CA GLU A 116 -4.50 -14.28 -18.68
C GLU A 116 -4.97 -13.60 -19.97
N ASN A 117 -6.21 -13.87 -20.39
CA ASN A 117 -6.78 -13.28 -21.60
C ASN A 117 -7.03 -11.78 -21.42
N GLU A 118 -7.49 -11.37 -20.25
CA GLU A 118 -7.68 -9.95 -19.90
C GLU A 118 -6.36 -9.19 -20.06
N ILE A 119 -5.27 -9.71 -19.48
CA ILE A 119 -3.96 -9.06 -19.54
C ILE A 119 -3.44 -9.02 -20.97
N LYS A 120 -3.56 -10.11 -21.75
CA LYS A 120 -3.19 -10.13 -23.17
C LYS A 120 -3.92 -9.09 -23.99
N GLN A 121 -5.23 -8.91 -23.75
CA GLN A 121 -6.02 -7.87 -24.42
C GLN A 121 -5.51 -6.47 -24.07
N LEU A 122 -5.20 -6.21 -22.80
CA LEU A 122 -4.64 -4.93 -22.37
C LEU A 122 -3.26 -4.66 -22.99
N MET A 123 -2.41 -5.68 -23.09
CA MET A 123 -1.12 -5.57 -23.78
C MET A 123 -1.29 -5.29 -25.26
N ASN A 124 -2.26 -5.91 -25.93
CA ASN A 124 -2.58 -5.64 -27.33
C ASN A 124 -3.11 -4.20 -27.56
N LEU A 125 -3.69 -3.56 -26.54
CA LEU A 125 -4.05 -2.15 -26.54
C LEU A 125 -2.87 -1.21 -26.28
N GLY A 126 -1.65 -1.73 -26.18
CA GLY A 126 -0.41 -0.97 -25.99
C GLY A 126 -0.01 -0.73 -24.53
N LEU A 127 -0.68 -1.37 -23.56
CA LEU A 127 -0.25 -1.30 -22.16
C LEU A 127 0.90 -2.26 -21.91
N SER A 128 1.89 -1.82 -21.12
CA SER A 128 3.10 -2.58 -20.78
C SER A 128 3.39 -2.52 -19.28
N SER A 129 4.44 -3.22 -18.85
CA SER A 129 4.96 -3.16 -17.47
C SER A 129 5.31 -1.75 -16.98
N ASP A 130 5.49 -0.77 -17.87
CA ASP A 130 5.76 0.62 -17.51
C ASP A 130 4.50 1.34 -17.00
N ASN A 131 3.32 0.94 -17.46
CA ASN A 131 2.06 1.53 -17.04
C ASN A 131 1.75 1.19 -15.57
N ILE A 132 1.31 2.19 -14.81
CA ILE A 132 1.01 2.00 -13.37
C ILE A 132 -0.07 0.95 -13.14
N SER A 133 -1.10 0.91 -14.00
CA SER A 133 -2.18 -0.08 -13.92
C SER A 133 -1.69 -1.52 -14.05
N MET A 134 -0.61 -1.74 -14.82
CA MET A 134 -0.05 -3.06 -15.08
C MET A 134 0.92 -3.53 -13.98
N LYS A 135 1.21 -2.70 -12.97
CA LYS A 135 2.12 -3.02 -11.85
C LYS A 135 1.42 -3.73 -10.69
N GLY A 136 0.12 -3.96 -10.78
CA GLY A 136 -0.65 -4.71 -9.77
C GLY A 136 -0.20 -6.15 -9.62
N ILE A 137 -0.45 -6.73 -8.42
CA ILE A 137 -0.25 -8.16 -8.19
C ILE A 137 -1.23 -8.93 -9.09
N GLY A 138 -0.73 -9.94 -9.76
CA GLY A 138 -1.43 -10.68 -10.80
C GLY A 138 -0.99 -10.24 -12.18
N TYR A 139 -1.04 -8.95 -12.48
CA TYR A 139 -0.68 -8.43 -13.80
C TYR A 139 0.81 -8.50 -14.08
N LYS A 140 1.64 -7.96 -13.19
CA LYS A 140 3.10 -7.95 -13.37
C LYS A 140 3.71 -9.35 -13.47
N GLU A 141 3.17 -10.32 -12.71
CA GLU A 141 3.63 -11.70 -12.75
C GLU A 141 3.23 -12.38 -14.08
N MET A 142 2.02 -12.12 -14.56
CA MET A 142 1.57 -12.66 -15.84
C MET A 142 2.27 -12.03 -17.04
N ILE A 143 2.57 -10.72 -16.98
CA ILE A 143 3.37 -10.05 -18.02
C ILE A 143 4.75 -10.67 -18.11
N ALA A 144 5.45 -10.86 -16.99
CA ALA A 144 6.77 -11.49 -16.97
C ALA A 144 6.74 -12.94 -17.52
N TYR A 145 5.66 -13.69 -17.28
CA TYR A 145 5.43 -14.96 -17.92
C TYR A 145 5.26 -14.82 -19.45
N PHE A 146 4.49 -13.85 -19.94
CA PHE A 146 4.34 -13.62 -21.38
C PHE A 146 5.63 -13.15 -22.05
N ASP A 147 6.47 -12.44 -21.31
CA ASP A 147 7.82 -12.02 -21.74
C ASP A 147 8.84 -13.16 -21.68
N GLY A 148 8.46 -14.35 -21.17
CA GLY A 148 9.29 -15.55 -21.15
C GLY A 148 10.30 -15.64 -20.01
N GLU A 149 10.13 -14.83 -18.95
CA GLU A 149 11.03 -14.85 -17.79
C GLU A 149 10.91 -16.17 -16.99
N TYR A 150 9.73 -16.77 -16.97
CA TYR A 150 9.43 -18.05 -16.30
C TYR A 150 8.16 -18.71 -16.84
N GLY A 151 7.87 -19.93 -16.38
CA GLY A 151 6.71 -20.71 -16.83
C GLY A 151 5.39 -20.24 -16.21
N ARG A 152 4.27 -20.67 -16.82
CA ARG A 152 2.90 -20.32 -16.38
C ARG A 152 2.64 -20.70 -14.92
N ASP A 153 3.00 -21.91 -14.53
CA ASP A 153 2.73 -22.43 -13.18
C ASP A 153 3.52 -21.62 -12.12
N GLU A 154 4.73 -21.24 -12.46
CA GLU A 154 5.54 -20.35 -11.60
C GLU A 154 4.91 -18.99 -11.47
N ALA A 155 4.37 -18.40 -12.55
CA ALA A 155 3.65 -17.14 -12.50
C ALA A 155 2.47 -17.21 -11.53
N ILE A 156 1.65 -18.25 -11.60
CA ILE A 156 0.50 -18.47 -10.71
C ILE A 156 0.96 -18.55 -9.25
N GLU A 157 2.01 -19.33 -8.97
CA GLU A 157 2.55 -19.43 -7.61
C GLU A 157 3.13 -18.10 -7.10
N LEU A 158 3.72 -17.31 -7.99
CA LEU A 158 4.19 -15.95 -7.67
C LEU A 158 3.04 -15.03 -7.31
N VAL A 159 1.92 -15.07 -8.04
CA VAL A 159 0.70 -14.30 -7.73
C VAL A 159 0.17 -14.70 -6.35
N LYS A 160 0.01 -16.00 -6.07
CA LYS A 160 -0.42 -16.51 -4.75
C LYS A 160 0.49 -16.01 -3.63
N ARG A 161 1.80 -16.20 -3.79
CA ARG A 161 2.82 -15.79 -2.82
C ARG A 161 2.79 -14.28 -2.54
N ASN A 162 2.73 -13.48 -3.59
CA ASN A 162 2.75 -12.03 -3.47
C ASN A 162 1.44 -11.48 -2.88
N SER A 163 0.31 -12.11 -3.17
CA SER A 163 -0.99 -11.82 -2.54
C SER A 163 -0.98 -12.12 -1.05
N ARG A 164 -0.45 -13.28 -0.61
CA ARG A 164 -0.28 -13.60 0.82
C ARG A 164 0.63 -12.61 1.53
N ARG A 165 1.75 -12.21 0.90
CA ARG A 165 2.65 -11.19 1.43
C ARG A 165 1.97 -9.82 1.54
N TYR A 166 1.12 -9.49 0.58
CA TYR A 166 0.34 -8.25 0.61
C TYR A 166 -0.68 -8.27 1.75
N ALA A 167 -1.43 -9.34 1.93
CA ALA A 167 -2.35 -9.51 3.04
C ALA A 167 -1.65 -9.37 4.40
N LYS A 168 -0.47 -9.99 4.58
CA LYS A 168 0.33 -9.82 5.79
C LYS A 168 0.70 -8.35 6.05
N ARG A 169 1.11 -7.61 5.00
CA ARG A 169 1.44 -6.18 5.13
C ARG A 169 0.20 -5.35 5.49
N GLN A 170 -0.96 -5.65 4.90
CA GLN A 170 -2.22 -4.97 5.24
C GLN A 170 -2.57 -5.15 6.72
N LEU A 171 -2.57 -6.39 7.23
CA LEU A 171 -2.85 -6.65 8.65
C LEU A 171 -1.86 -5.93 9.56
N THR A 172 -0.56 -5.97 9.25
CA THR A 172 0.47 -5.24 10.02
C THR A 172 0.21 -3.73 10.01
N TRP A 173 -0.29 -3.20 8.91
CA TRP A 173 -0.61 -1.78 8.79
C TRP A 173 -1.85 -1.42 9.59
N PHE A 174 -2.95 -2.16 9.43
CA PHE A 174 -4.21 -1.87 10.09
C PHE A 174 -4.19 -2.09 11.60
N ARG A 175 -3.37 -3.02 12.09
CA ARG A 175 -3.16 -3.23 13.55
C ARG A 175 -2.48 -2.06 14.27
N ARG A 176 -2.15 -0.97 13.57
CA ARG A 176 -1.64 0.27 14.17
C ARG A 176 -2.74 1.22 14.63
N TYR A 177 -3.97 0.99 14.20
CA TYR A 177 -5.10 1.79 14.61
C TYR A 177 -5.70 1.18 15.88
N ASP A 178 -5.68 1.93 16.97
CA ASP A 178 -6.17 1.45 18.27
C ASP A 178 -7.71 1.40 18.32
N ASP A 179 -8.37 2.10 17.41
CA ASP A 179 -9.82 2.26 17.33
C ASP A 179 -10.50 1.33 16.32
N ILE A 180 -9.80 0.34 15.78
CA ILE A 180 -10.42 -0.69 14.96
C ILE A 180 -11.13 -1.75 15.84
N HIS A 181 -12.41 -1.94 15.58
CA HIS A 181 -13.18 -3.06 16.11
C HIS A 181 -12.96 -4.30 15.24
N TRP A 182 -12.15 -5.23 15.74
CA TRP A 182 -11.81 -6.44 15.00
C TRP A 182 -12.86 -7.54 15.19
N PHE A 183 -13.23 -8.20 14.08
CA PHE A 183 -14.12 -9.33 14.02
C PHE A 183 -13.42 -10.51 13.38
N ASP A 184 -13.39 -11.64 14.08
CA ASP A 184 -12.79 -12.87 13.59
C ASP A 184 -13.80 -13.66 12.74
N LEU A 185 -13.53 -13.76 11.45
CA LEU A 185 -14.36 -14.48 10.50
C LEU A 185 -13.89 -15.93 10.27
N THR A 186 -13.05 -16.47 11.15
CA THR A 186 -12.62 -17.87 11.10
C THR A 186 -13.84 -18.80 11.29
N ALA A 187 -13.81 -19.95 10.63
CA ALA A 187 -14.85 -20.98 10.76
C ALA A 187 -16.29 -20.50 10.51
N GLY A 188 -16.47 -19.50 9.64
CA GLY A 188 -17.80 -19.07 9.20
C GLY A 188 -18.42 -17.93 10.00
N ALA A 189 -17.70 -17.35 10.97
CA ALA A 189 -18.10 -16.12 11.67
C ALA A 189 -19.43 -16.19 12.42
N VAL A 190 -19.75 -17.33 13.02
CA VAL A 190 -20.99 -17.50 13.79
C VAL A 190 -21.06 -16.48 14.92
N GLY A 191 -22.10 -15.65 14.93
CA GLY A 191 -22.31 -14.58 15.91
C GLY A 191 -21.52 -13.27 15.62
N GLU A 192 -20.43 -13.30 14.87
CA GLU A 192 -19.65 -12.07 14.59
C GLU A 192 -20.42 -11.08 13.70
N TYR A 193 -21.21 -11.58 12.77
CA TYR A 193 -22.08 -10.72 11.95
C TYR A 193 -23.15 -10.00 12.77
N ASP A 194 -23.70 -10.65 13.78
CA ASP A 194 -24.71 -10.02 14.63
C ASP A 194 -24.06 -9.01 15.58
N ARG A 195 -22.92 -9.31 16.18
CA ARG A 195 -22.10 -8.34 16.92
C ARG A 195 -21.76 -7.12 16.08
N MET A 196 -21.37 -7.32 14.82
CA MET A 196 -21.04 -6.22 13.90
C MET A 196 -22.25 -5.34 13.61
N LYS A 197 -23.42 -5.94 13.38
CA LYS A 197 -24.68 -5.21 13.18
C LYS A 197 -25.08 -4.40 14.40
N GLU A 198 -24.92 -4.97 15.59
CA GLU A 198 -25.21 -4.27 16.86
C GLU A 198 -24.29 -3.06 17.03
N LEU A 199 -22.98 -3.23 16.79
CA LEU A 199 -22.02 -2.14 16.84
C LEU A 199 -22.36 -1.03 15.85
N ILE A 200 -22.71 -1.36 14.60
CA ILE A 200 -23.11 -0.38 13.60
C ILE A 200 -24.40 0.34 14.02
N ARG A 201 -25.37 -0.38 14.57
CA ARG A 201 -26.61 0.23 15.06
C ARG A 201 -26.35 1.21 16.21
N ALA A 202 -25.56 0.81 17.21
CA ALA A 202 -25.17 1.68 18.33
C ALA A 202 -24.49 2.95 17.82
N PHE A 203 -23.56 2.81 16.89
CA PHE A 203 -22.89 3.97 16.25
C PHE A 203 -23.88 4.91 15.55
N LEU A 204 -24.85 4.38 14.79
CA LEU A 204 -25.83 5.17 14.05
C LEU A 204 -26.83 5.93 14.95
N VAL A 205 -27.07 5.47 16.17
CA VAL A 205 -27.97 6.13 17.15
C VAL A 205 -27.22 6.97 18.18
N GLY A 206 -25.87 7.07 18.07
CA GLY A 206 -25.04 7.86 18.97
C GLY A 206 -24.82 7.24 20.35
N GLU A 207 -24.95 5.93 20.47
CA GLU A 207 -24.69 5.15 21.69
C GLU A 207 -23.26 4.54 21.64
N HIS A 208 -22.23 5.40 21.88
CA HIS A 208 -20.80 4.98 21.91
C HIS A 208 -20.02 5.60 23.05
#